data_7e96bfa4b59a37a061f3ad7fcb3e1ae2
#
_entry.id   7e96bfa4b59a37a061f3ad7fcb3e1ae2
#
_cell.length_a   1.000
_cell.length_b   1.000
_cell.length_c   1.000
_cell.angle_alpha   90.00
_cell.angle_beta   90.00
_cell.angle_gamma   90.00
#
_symmetry.space_group_name_H-M   'P 1'
#
loop_
_entity.id
_entity.type
_entity.pdbx_description
1 polymer ?
#
loop_
_entity_poly.entity_id
_entity_poly.type
_entity_poly.pdbx_seq_one_letter_code
_entity_poly.pdbx_strand_id
1 'polypeptide(L)'
;MKTKDKKFNSKVIHSGHGADETTGAVMPPIHLSSTFKQNSPGDFTYEYARTGNPTRDILEKLLVELEDGKFAYAFSSGMAAISALSDALGKNYSIICSDDVYGGTRRIFDKIKTVNQDVEVTYADLSKENNWQGHLKENTKMIWVETPSNPLLKIIDIKKIRESLKDDNIIIVCDNTFASPYNQQPINNGADVVIHSSTKYLGGHSDIIGGALIINDNKILADKIKYIQN
;
A
#
# COMPACT_ATOMS: atom_id res chain seq x y z
N MET A 1 -19.32 18.11 -6.98
CA MET A 1 -18.78 18.27 -5.62
C MET A 1 -17.34 17.75 -5.66
N LYS A 2 -16.33 18.56 -5.31
CA LYS A 2 -14.93 18.10 -5.32
C LYS A 2 -14.76 17.05 -4.22
N THR A 3 -14.01 15.98 -4.48
CA THR A 3 -13.82 14.84 -3.56
C THR A 3 -13.32 15.25 -2.17
N LYS A 4 -12.55 16.33 -2.07
CA LYS A 4 -12.02 16.86 -0.80
C LYS A 4 -13.08 17.29 0.24
N ASP A 5 -14.30 17.59 -0.20
CA ASP A 5 -15.38 18.04 0.70
C ASP A 5 -16.30 16.92 1.17
N LYS A 6 -16.08 15.69 0.74
CA LYS A 6 -16.90 14.54 1.13
C LYS A 6 -16.47 13.99 2.49
N LYS A 7 -17.45 13.69 3.36
CA LYS A 7 -17.23 12.93 4.58
C LYS A 7 -16.78 11.49 4.23
N PHE A 8 -16.05 10.83 5.12
CA PHE A 8 -15.47 9.50 4.90
C PHE A 8 -16.50 8.48 4.35
N ASN A 9 -17.68 8.38 4.96
CA ASN A 9 -18.73 7.45 4.51
C ASN A 9 -19.20 7.73 3.07
N SER A 10 -19.21 9.00 2.65
CA SER A 10 -19.52 9.37 1.26
C SER A 10 -18.36 9.07 0.31
N LYS A 11 -17.11 9.15 0.78
CA LYS A 11 -15.94 8.75 0.00
C LYS A 11 -15.98 7.24 -0.30
N VAL A 12 -16.27 6.41 0.69
CA VAL A 12 -16.37 4.94 0.53
C VAL A 12 -17.31 4.54 -0.62
N ILE A 13 -18.42 5.26 -0.80
CA ILE A 13 -19.43 4.92 -1.79
C ILE A 13 -19.17 5.58 -3.16
N HIS A 14 -18.66 6.82 -3.16
CA HIS A 14 -18.69 7.68 -4.35
C HIS A 14 -17.31 8.10 -4.87
N SER A 15 -16.21 7.63 -4.28
CA SER A 15 -14.88 7.95 -4.80
C SER A 15 -14.43 6.95 -5.86
N GLY A 16 -13.49 7.38 -6.69
CA GLY A 16 -12.90 6.54 -7.74
C GLY A 16 -13.70 6.45 -9.04
N HIS A 17 -14.99 6.80 -9.03
CA HIS A 17 -15.85 6.70 -10.22
C HIS A 17 -16.92 7.80 -10.31
N GLY A 18 -17.50 7.97 -11.50
CA GLY A 18 -18.73 8.71 -11.76
C GLY A 18 -19.80 7.79 -12.32
N ALA A 19 -20.96 8.33 -12.69
CA ALA A 19 -21.94 7.57 -13.47
C ALA A 19 -21.35 7.21 -14.85
N ASP A 20 -21.71 6.03 -15.34
CA ASP A 20 -21.32 5.57 -16.68
C ASP A 20 -21.89 6.50 -17.76
N GLU A 21 -21.04 7.05 -18.61
CA GLU A 21 -21.44 8.06 -19.60
C GLU A 21 -22.35 7.46 -20.69
N THR A 22 -22.27 6.16 -20.95
CA THR A 22 -23.03 5.51 -22.00
C THR A 22 -24.43 5.12 -21.55
N THR A 23 -24.53 4.60 -20.32
CA THR A 23 -25.77 4.00 -19.82
C THR A 23 -26.42 4.83 -18.72
N GLY A 24 -25.70 5.77 -18.12
CA GLY A 24 -26.13 6.49 -16.93
C GLY A 24 -26.12 5.65 -15.64
N ALA A 25 -25.54 4.45 -15.65
CA ALA A 25 -25.46 3.58 -14.49
C ALA A 25 -24.67 4.27 -13.36
N VAL A 26 -25.23 4.28 -12.16
CA VAL A 26 -24.61 4.95 -10.99
C VAL A 26 -23.38 4.16 -10.50
N MET A 27 -23.47 2.83 -10.56
CA MET A 27 -22.33 1.97 -10.23
C MET A 27 -21.55 1.60 -11.50
N PRO A 28 -20.23 1.56 -11.44
CA PRO A 28 -19.42 1.26 -12.62
C PRO A 28 -19.62 -0.20 -13.05
N PRO A 29 -19.60 -0.47 -14.36
CA PRO A 29 -19.65 -1.83 -14.89
C PRO A 29 -18.38 -2.63 -14.54
N ILE A 30 -18.50 -3.95 -14.50
CA ILE A 30 -17.36 -4.86 -14.36
C ILE A 30 -16.85 -5.20 -15.76
N HIS A 31 -15.61 -4.80 -16.05
CA HIS A 31 -14.94 -5.07 -17.32
C HIS A 31 -14.13 -6.37 -17.24
N LEU A 32 -14.61 -7.41 -17.91
CA LEU A 32 -13.98 -8.74 -17.97
C LEU A 32 -12.99 -8.89 -19.14
N SER A 33 -12.98 -7.94 -20.08
CA SER A 33 -12.09 -7.99 -21.24
C SER A 33 -10.62 -8.05 -20.83
N SER A 34 -9.87 -8.95 -21.48
CA SER A 34 -8.41 -9.01 -21.38
C SER A 34 -7.71 -8.03 -22.32
N THR A 35 -8.33 -7.71 -23.47
CA THR A 35 -7.77 -6.83 -24.49
C THR A 35 -8.75 -5.74 -24.87
N PHE A 36 -8.23 -4.59 -25.28
CA PHE A 36 -9.00 -3.41 -25.64
C PHE A 36 -8.64 -2.95 -27.06
N LYS A 37 -9.60 -2.30 -27.74
CA LYS A 37 -9.39 -1.73 -29.06
C LYS A 37 -8.40 -0.57 -28.99
N GLN A 38 -7.41 -0.57 -29.90
CA GLN A 38 -6.56 0.59 -30.18
C GLN A 38 -7.13 1.35 -31.39
N ASN A 39 -7.07 2.68 -31.36
CA ASN A 39 -7.43 3.51 -32.52
C ASN A 39 -6.34 3.45 -33.62
N SER A 40 -5.09 3.44 -33.17
CA SER A 40 -3.90 3.18 -33.98
C SER A 40 -2.80 2.58 -33.08
N PRO A 41 -1.68 2.05 -33.61
CA PRO A 41 -0.60 1.53 -32.79
C PRO A 41 -0.12 2.57 -31.75
N GLY A 42 -0.27 2.25 -30.46
CA GLY A 42 0.11 3.11 -29.34
C GLY A 42 -0.92 4.17 -28.95
N ASP A 43 -2.06 4.30 -29.63
CA ASP A 43 -3.17 5.20 -29.30
C ASP A 43 -4.32 4.43 -28.68
N PHE A 44 -4.33 4.37 -27.33
CA PHE A 44 -5.33 3.67 -26.53
C PHE A 44 -5.46 4.24 -25.11
N THR A 45 -6.61 4.07 -24.50
CA THR A 45 -6.80 4.30 -23.06
C THR A 45 -6.40 3.06 -22.25
N TYR A 46 -6.81 1.90 -22.72
CA TYR A 46 -6.42 0.59 -22.21
C TYR A 46 -5.95 -0.28 -23.36
N GLU A 47 -4.96 -1.12 -23.13
CA GLU A 47 -4.42 -2.05 -24.10
C GLU A 47 -4.70 -3.48 -23.68
N TYR A 48 -4.27 -3.82 -22.48
CA TYR A 48 -4.36 -5.16 -21.92
C TYR A 48 -4.65 -5.12 -20.42
N ALA A 49 -5.56 -5.96 -19.93
CA ALA A 49 -6.08 -5.89 -18.57
C ALA A 49 -5.03 -6.07 -17.46
N ARG A 50 -3.92 -6.77 -17.76
CA ARG A 50 -2.79 -6.89 -16.82
C ARG A 50 -2.12 -5.53 -16.57
N THR A 51 -1.95 -4.72 -17.61
CA THR A 51 -1.32 -3.40 -17.53
C THR A 51 -2.28 -2.30 -17.11
N GLY A 52 -3.56 -2.41 -17.46
CA GLY A 52 -4.62 -1.47 -17.10
C GLY A 52 -6.01 -2.07 -17.33
N ASN A 53 -6.91 -1.90 -16.35
CA ASN A 53 -8.30 -2.35 -16.47
C ASN A 53 -9.22 -1.34 -15.75
N PRO A 54 -10.33 -0.91 -16.38
CA PRO A 54 -11.22 0.09 -15.79
C PRO A 54 -11.75 -0.26 -14.39
N THR A 55 -12.07 -1.53 -14.16
CA THR A 55 -12.55 -2.00 -12.85
C THR A 55 -11.47 -1.89 -11.77
N ARG A 56 -10.23 -2.29 -12.09
CA ARG A 56 -9.09 -2.18 -11.18
C ARG A 56 -8.74 -0.72 -10.89
N ASP A 57 -8.76 0.13 -11.90
CA ASP A 57 -8.46 1.56 -11.76
C ASP A 57 -9.44 2.27 -10.81
N ILE A 58 -10.70 1.86 -10.82
CA ILE A 58 -11.72 2.41 -9.90
C ILE A 58 -11.37 2.05 -8.45
N LEU A 59 -10.99 0.80 -8.20
CA LEU A 59 -10.55 0.37 -6.87
C LEU A 59 -9.30 1.14 -6.42
N GLU A 60 -8.29 1.26 -7.29
CA GLU A 60 -7.05 1.97 -6.99
C GLU A 60 -7.31 3.47 -6.70
N LYS A 61 -8.15 4.14 -7.49
CA LYS A 61 -8.59 5.52 -7.24
C LYS A 61 -9.34 5.67 -5.92
N LEU A 62 -10.22 4.72 -5.59
CA LEU A 62 -10.92 4.73 -4.31
C LEU A 62 -9.94 4.62 -3.13
N LEU A 63 -8.95 3.72 -3.22
CA LEU A 63 -7.95 3.52 -2.18
C LEU A 63 -7.07 4.78 -1.97
N VAL A 64 -6.71 5.49 -3.04
CA VAL A 64 -6.05 6.80 -2.96
C VAL A 64 -6.86 7.78 -2.12
N GLU A 65 -8.16 7.89 -2.38
CA GLU A 65 -9.05 8.82 -1.66
C GLU A 65 -9.28 8.42 -0.19
N LEU A 66 -9.30 7.13 0.11
CA LEU A 66 -9.52 6.63 1.47
C LEU A 66 -8.29 6.79 2.36
N GLU A 67 -7.09 6.58 1.82
CA GLU A 67 -5.83 6.71 2.57
C GLU A 67 -5.18 8.09 2.44
N ASP A 68 -5.79 9.00 1.68
CA ASP A 68 -5.25 10.33 1.36
C ASP A 68 -3.86 10.26 0.69
N GLY A 69 -3.66 9.24 -0.18
CA GLY A 69 -2.44 9.02 -0.94
C GLY A 69 -2.45 9.72 -2.29
N LYS A 70 -1.43 9.43 -3.12
CA LYS A 70 -1.36 9.91 -4.52
C LYS A 70 -1.41 8.79 -5.54
N PHE A 71 -0.88 7.62 -5.20
CA PHE A 71 -0.85 6.45 -6.08
C PHE A 71 -1.35 5.25 -5.30
N ALA A 72 -2.08 4.35 -5.95
CA ALA A 72 -2.47 3.07 -5.38
C ALA A 72 -2.38 1.96 -6.43
N TYR A 73 -2.08 0.76 -5.96
CA TYR A 73 -1.92 -0.45 -6.75
C TYR A 73 -2.59 -1.62 -6.06
N ALA A 74 -3.47 -2.32 -6.78
CA ALA A 74 -4.15 -3.51 -6.30
C ALA A 74 -3.34 -4.77 -6.65
N PHE A 75 -3.32 -5.72 -5.72
CA PHE A 75 -2.61 -7.00 -5.82
C PHE A 75 -3.52 -8.18 -5.47
N SER A 76 -3.11 -9.36 -5.88
CA SER A 76 -3.83 -10.62 -5.59
C SER A 76 -3.86 -10.99 -4.10
N SER A 77 -3.00 -10.39 -3.27
CA SER A 77 -2.96 -10.56 -1.82
C SER A 77 -2.13 -9.48 -1.15
N GLY A 78 -2.28 -9.29 0.18
CA GLY A 78 -1.39 -8.44 0.96
C GLY A 78 0.08 -8.88 0.86
N MET A 79 0.34 -10.19 0.82
CA MET A 79 1.69 -10.73 0.64
C MET A 79 2.29 -10.36 -0.72
N ALA A 80 1.49 -10.31 -1.79
CA ALA A 80 1.95 -9.85 -3.11
C ALA A 80 2.34 -8.36 -3.07
N ALA A 81 1.55 -7.53 -2.38
CA ALA A 81 1.87 -6.12 -2.18
C ALA A 81 3.18 -5.92 -1.40
N ILE A 82 3.39 -6.67 -0.30
CA ILE A 82 4.62 -6.66 0.50
C ILE A 82 5.84 -7.06 -0.35
N SER A 83 5.70 -8.14 -1.14
CA SER A 83 6.78 -8.60 -2.03
C SER A 83 7.13 -7.54 -3.07
N ALA A 84 6.13 -6.97 -3.73
CA ALA A 84 6.31 -5.94 -4.76
C ALA A 84 7.05 -4.71 -4.21
N LEU A 85 6.70 -4.25 -3.00
CA LEU A 85 7.41 -3.14 -2.36
C LEU A 85 8.87 -3.48 -2.11
N SER A 86 9.14 -4.65 -1.53
CA SER A 86 10.51 -5.08 -1.26
C SER A 86 11.33 -5.22 -2.55
N ASP A 87 10.74 -5.75 -3.62
CA ASP A 87 11.40 -5.86 -4.93
C ASP A 87 11.71 -4.48 -5.54
N ALA A 88 10.82 -3.50 -5.36
CA ALA A 88 11.04 -2.13 -5.82
C ALA A 88 12.21 -1.42 -5.12
N LEU A 89 12.52 -1.80 -3.88
CA LEU A 89 13.65 -1.26 -3.12
C LEU A 89 15.01 -1.84 -3.53
N GLY A 90 15.01 -2.98 -4.25
CA GLY A 90 16.19 -3.60 -4.80
C GLY A 90 16.91 -4.54 -3.84
N LYS A 91 18.25 -4.45 -3.75
CA LYS A 91 19.12 -5.35 -2.97
C LYS A 91 19.99 -4.59 -1.99
N ASN A 92 20.64 -5.32 -1.07
CA ASN A 92 21.65 -4.82 -0.13
C ASN A 92 21.16 -3.63 0.71
N TYR A 93 20.03 -3.80 1.39
CA TYR A 93 19.51 -2.78 2.29
C TYR A 93 19.05 -3.38 3.62
N SER A 94 18.91 -2.53 4.62
CA SER A 94 18.37 -2.94 5.91
C SER A 94 16.97 -2.39 6.15
N ILE A 95 16.22 -3.15 6.96
CA ILE A 95 14.87 -2.84 7.42
C ILE A 95 14.87 -2.83 8.94
N ILE A 96 14.26 -1.81 9.54
CA ILE A 96 13.81 -1.87 10.92
C ILE A 96 12.33 -2.23 10.91
N CYS A 97 11.98 -3.34 11.49
CA CYS A 97 10.63 -3.89 11.48
C CYS A 97 10.07 -3.99 12.89
N SER A 98 8.79 -3.67 13.07
CA SER A 98 8.09 -3.97 14.33
C SER A 98 8.34 -5.41 14.74
N ASP A 99 8.58 -5.65 16.03
CA ASP A 99 8.85 -6.99 16.58
C ASP A 99 7.62 -7.90 16.56
N ASP A 100 6.44 -7.31 16.63
CA ASP A 100 5.15 -7.97 16.53
C ASP A 100 4.49 -7.57 15.21
N VAL A 101 4.51 -8.48 14.24
CA VAL A 101 3.95 -8.32 12.90
C VAL A 101 3.31 -9.63 12.43
N TYR A 102 2.44 -9.51 11.43
CA TYR A 102 1.85 -10.67 10.78
C TYR A 102 2.92 -11.71 10.41
N GLY A 103 2.67 -12.97 10.75
CA GLY A 103 3.64 -14.06 10.51
C GLY A 103 4.06 -14.23 9.05
N GLY A 104 3.22 -13.82 8.08
CA GLY A 104 3.56 -13.79 6.67
C GLY A 104 4.62 -12.74 6.34
N THR A 105 4.51 -11.55 6.92
CA THR A 105 5.49 -10.46 6.79
C THR A 105 6.85 -10.90 7.32
N ARG A 106 6.87 -11.49 8.52
CA ARG A 106 8.11 -12.03 9.09
C ARG A 106 8.72 -13.13 8.20
N ARG A 107 7.89 -14.05 7.74
CA ARG A 107 8.36 -15.15 6.88
C ARG A 107 8.94 -14.66 5.55
N ILE A 108 8.32 -13.70 4.87
CA ILE A 108 8.86 -13.19 3.60
C ILE A 108 10.18 -12.47 3.81
N PHE A 109 10.31 -11.66 4.85
CA PHE A 109 11.55 -10.96 5.15
C PHE A 109 12.66 -11.95 5.52
N ASP A 110 12.44 -12.81 6.51
CA ASP A 110 13.49 -13.70 7.04
C ASP A 110 13.90 -14.83 6.09
N LYS A 111 12.96 -15.37 5.29
CA LYS A 111 13.21 -16.58 4.51
C LYS A 111 13.37 -16.33 3.01
N ILE A 112 12.92 -15.18 2.52
CA ILE A 112 12.94 -14.91 1.09
C ILE A 112 13.80 -13.68 0.79
N LYS A 113 13.51 -12.55 1.40
CA LYS A 113 14.21 -11.30 1.05
C LYS A 113 15.63 -11.26 1.58
N THR A 114 15.87 -11.75 2.78
CA THR A 114 17.21 -11.93 3.33
C THR A 114 18.08 -12.83 2.41
N VAL A 115 17.51 -13.92 1.92
CA VAL A 115 18.27 -14.90 1.10
C VAL A 115 18.46 -14.40 -0.34
N ASN A 116 17.42 -13.82 -0.96
CA ASN A 116 17.44 -13.53 -2.40
C ASN A 116 17.88 -12.10 -2.73
N GLN A 117 17.83 -11.19 -1.78
CA GLN A 117 18.08 -9.75 -1.99
C GLN A 117 19.10 -9.17 -1.02
N ASP A 118 19.73 -9.99 -0.18
CA ASP A 118 20.65 -9.52 0.87
C ASP A 118 20.02 -8.42 1.73
N VAL A 119 18.76 -8.63 2.12
CA VAL A 119 18.03 -7.71 3.00
C VAL A 119 18.32 -8.07 4.44
N GLU A 120 18.80 -7.13 5.21
CA GLU A 120 19.03 -7.29 6.63
C GLU A 120 17.84 -6.77 7.42
N VAL A 121 17.26 -7.59 8.29
CA VAL A 121 16.06 -7.22 9.05
C VAL A 121 16.37 -7.18 10.54
N THR A 122 16.10 -6.03 11.17
CA THR A 122 16.17 -5.87 12.61
C THR A 122 14.76 -5.67 13.15
N TYR A 123 14.35 -6.55 14.07
CA TYR A 123 13.07 -6.43 14.76
C TYR A 123 13.24 -5.65 16.05
N ALA A 124 12.40 -4.63 16.22
CA ALA A 124 12.43 -3.75 17.39
C ALA A 124 11.00 -3.43 17.87
N ASP A 125 10.81 -3.26 19.16
CA ASP A 125 9.56 -2.78 19.72
C ASP A 125 9.38 -1.29 19.44
N LEU A 126 8.75 -0.98 18.30
CA LEU A 126 8.52 0.41 17.85
C LEU A 126 7.47 1.15 18.68
N SER A 127 6.77 0.48 19.59
CA SER A 127 5.86 1.13 20.54
C SER A 127 6.61 1.86 21.66
N LYS A 128 7.89 1.55 21.86
CA LYS A 128 8.76 2.18 22.85
C LYS A 128 9.60 3.28 22.21
N GLU A 129 9.56 4.42 22.85
CA GLU A 129 10.33 5.58 22.41
C GLU A 129 11.85 5.26 22.39
N ASN A 130 12.53 5.71 21.32
CA ASN A 130 13.98 5.55 21.11
C ASN A 130 14.51 4.11 21.04
N ASN A 131 13.67 3.10 20.90
CA ASN A 131 14.10 1.70 20.87
C ASN A 131 14.59 1.23 19.49
N TRP A 132 14.51 2.05 18.47
CA TRP A 132 14.83 1.68 17.09
C TRP A 132 15.96 2.48 16.47
N GLN A 133 16.24 3.72 16.93
CA GLN A 133 17.23 4.61 16.33
C GLN A 133 18.65 4.02 16.36
N GLY A 134 18.99 3.27 17.42
CA GLY A 134 20.28 2.57 17.54
C GLY A 134 20.49 1.46 16.53
N HIS A 135 19.44 1.06 15.79
CA HIS A 135 19.50 0.04 14.76
C HIS A 135 19.60 0.61 13.34
N LEU A 136 19.56 1.94 13.19
CA LEU A 136 19.76 2.60 11.90
C LEU A 136 21.19 2.31 11.38
N LYS A 137 21.26 1.94 10.10
CA LYS A 137 22.48 1.69 9.34
C LYS A 137 22.54 2.63 8.15
N GLU A 138 23.70 2.79 7.57
CA GLU A 138 23.91 3.62 6.37
C GLU A 138 23.05 3.14 5.18
N ASN A 139 22.80 1.83 5.08
CA ASN A 139 21.97 1.24 4.06
C ASN A 139 20.50 1.01 4.48
N THR A 140 20.03 1.57 5.59
CA THR A 140 18.62 1.45 5.98
C THR A 140 17.74 2.19 4.98
N LYS A 141 16.76 1.49 4.41
CA LYS A 141 15.82 2.07 3.45
C LYS A 141 14.38 2.09 3.94
N MET A 142 14.05 1.28 4.95
CA MET A 142 12.66 1.11 5.34
C MET A 142 12.51 0.92 6.84
N ILE A 143 11.52 1.59 7.42
CA ILE A 143 10.95 1.27 8.74
C ILE A 143 9.57 0.68 8.48
N TRP A 144 9.38 -0.59 8.87
CA TRP A 144 8.11 -1.31 8.73
C TRP A 144 7.33 -1.24 10.03
N VAL A 145 6.16 -0.62 9.98
CA VAL A 145 5.23 -0.47 11.11
C VAL A 145 3.97 -1.29 10.82
N GLU A 146 3.53 -2.09 11.77
CA GLU A 146 2.19 -2.68 11.78
C GLU A 146 1.46 -2.21 13.05
N THR A 147 0.40 -1.42 12.89
CA THR A 147 -0.30 -0.82 14.03
C THR A 147 -1.80 -0.63 13.74
N PRO A 148 -2.69 -1.24 14.59
CA PRO A 148 -2.38 -2.21 15.65
C PRO A 148 -1.66 -3.45 15.11
N SER A 149 -0.69 -3.96 15.87
CA SER A 149 0.12 -5.13 15.46
C SER A 149 -0.65 -6.46 15.58
N ASN A 150 -0.16 -7.51 14.95
CA ASN A 150 -0.75 -8.84 15.00
C ASN A 150 0.25 -9.89 15.54
N PRO A 151 -0.01 -10.56 16.68
CA PRO A 151 -1.31 -10.64 17.35
C PRO A 151 -1.48 -9.75 18.59
N LEU A 152 -0.44 -9.04 19.04
CA LEU A 152 -0.43 -8.40 20.37
C LEU A 152 -1.15 -7.05 20.43
N LEU A 153 -1.61 -6.53 19.29
CA LEU A 153 -2.32 -5.24 19.17
C LEU A 153 -1.53 -4.05 19.75
N LYS A 154 -0.21 -4.07 19.62
CA LYS A 154 0.63 -2.93 19.99
C LYS A 154 0.26 -1.72 19.16
N ILE A 155 0.21 -0.56 19.80
CA ILE A 155 -0.03 0.73 19.13
C ILE A 155 1.30 1.46 18.99
N ILE A 156 1.60 1.88 17.76
CA ILE A 156 2.83 2.57 17.39
C ILE A 156 2.48 3.95 16.85
N ASP A 157 3.13 4.97 17.38
CA ASP A 157 2.96 6.36 16.94
C ASP A 157 3.82 6.64 15.71
N ILE A 158 3.21 6.57 14.53
CA ILE A 158 3.87 6.81 13.24
C ILE A 158 4.45 8.22 13.17
N LYS A 159 3.71 9.21 13.70
CA LYS A 159 4.12 10.61 13.67
C LYS A 159 5.41 10.83 14.46
N LYS A 160 5.50 10.24 15.66
CA LYS A 160 6.74 10.31 16.46
C LYS A 160 7.93 9.65 15.74
N ILE A 161 7.71 8.52 15.04
CA ILE A 161 8.77 7.90 14.23
C ILE A 161 9.23 8.88 13.15
N ARG A 162 8.31 9.49 12.39
CA ARG A 162 8.65 10.46 11.34
C ARG A 162 9.40 11.68 11.89
N GLU A 163 8.92 12.26 12.99
CA GLU A 163 9.55 13.43 13.62
C GLU A 163 10.96 13.14 14.16
N SER A 164 11.22 11.89 14.56
CA SER A 164 12.51 11.43 15.07
C SER A 164 13.49 11.00 13.98
N LEU A 165 12.99 10.75 12.76
CA LEU A 165 13.79 10.30 11.63
C LEU A 165 14.42 11.51 10.93
N LYS A 166 15.78 11.52 10.88
CA LYS A 166 16.55 12.61 10.28
C LYS A 166 16.86 12.43 8.79
N ASP A 167 16.72 11.21 8.29
CA ASP A 167 17.00 10.85 6.90
C ASP A 167 15.69 10.66 6.13
N ASP A 168 15.41 11.59 5.23
CA ASP A 168 14.21 11.57 4.37
C ASP A 168 14.25 10.50 3.29
N ASN A 169 15.40 9.84 3.07
CA ASN A 169 15.49 8.73 2.12
C ASN A 169 14.97 7.41 2.70
N ILE A 170 14.79 7.32 4.01
CA ILE A 170 14.21 6.15 4.67
C ILE A 170 12.69 6.25 4.62
N ILE A 171 12.05 5.30 3.96
CA ILE A 171 10.58 5.27 3.88
C ILE A 171 9.97 4.63 5.13
N ILE A 172 8.87 5.20 5.59
CA ILE A 172 8.02 4.61 6.62
C ILE A 172 6.86 3.90 5.92
N VAL A 173 6.79 2.60 6.11
CA VAL A 173 5.72 1.74 5.59
C VAL A 173 4.81 1.33 6.74
N CYS A 174 3.51 1.53 6.57
CA CYS A 174 2.52 1.09 7.55
C CYS A 174 1.61 0.02 6.97
N ASP A 175 1.61 -1.16 7.57
CA ASP A 175 0.52 -2.12 7.37
C ASP A 175 -0.68 -1.67 8.18
N ASN A 176 -1.68 -1.11 7.49
CA ASN A 176 -2.89 -0.52 8.05
C ASN A 176 -4.09 -1.49 8.01
N THR A 177 -3.82 -2.78 7.83
CA THR A 177 -4.87 -3.80 7.64
C THR A 177 -5.85 -3.83 8.79
N PHE A 178 -5.38 -3.75 10.06
CA PHE A 178 -6.25 -3.85 11.24
C PHE A 178 -7.00 -2.56 11.56
N ALA A 179 -6.36 -1.40 11.45
CA ALA A 179 -7.02 -0.13 11.68
C ALA A 179 -8.04 0.20 10.58
N SER A 180 -7.73 -0.11 9.35
CA SER A 180 -8.39 0.35 8.12
C SER A 180 -8.33 1.88 7.94
N PRO A 181 -8.63 2.40 6.74
CA PRO A 181 -8.65 3.85 6.51
C PRO A 181 -9.68 4.62 7.35
N TYR A 182 -10.65 3.90 7.91
CA TYR A 182 -11.67 4.49 8.77
C TYR A 182 -11.11 4.94 10.12
N ASN A 183 -10.29 4.10 10.74
CA ASN A 183 -9.74 4.40 12.07
C ASN A 183 -8.39 5.12 12.02
N GLN A 184 -7.62 4.91 10.94
CA GLN A 184 -6.29 5.48 10.80
C GLN A 184 -5.96 5.74 9.32
N GLN A 185 -5.41 6.90 9.03
CA GLN A 185 -4.79 7.25 7.75
C GLN A 185 -3.29 7.50 7.98
N PRO A 186 -2.43 6.49 7.80
CA PRO A 186 -1.00 6.58 8.13
C PRO A 186 -0.26 7.66 7.36
N ILE A 187 -0.66 7.96 6.12
CA ILE A 187 -0.05 9.02 5.30
C ILE A 187 -0.15 10.37 6.01
N ASN A 188 -1.30 10.68 6.62
CA ASN A 188 -1.51 11.91 7.37
C ASN A 188 -0.67 11.98 8.66
N ASN A 189 -0.09 10.84 9.08
CA ASN A 189 0.80 10.73 10.22
C ASN A 189 2.27 10.57 9.81
N GLY A 190 2.60 10.75 8.53
CA GLY A 190 3.97 10.75 8.04
C GLY A 190 4.47 9.43 7.47
N ALA A 191 3.60 8.44 7.23
CA ALA A 191 3.97 7.26 6.44
C ALA A 191 4.11 7.63 4.96
N ASP A 192 5.06 7.00 4.28
CA ASP A 192 5.28 7.16 2.84
C ASP A 192 4.47 6.14 2.04
N VAL A 193 4.26 4.96 2.63
CA VAL A 193 3.55 3.84 2.00
C VAL A 193 2.60 3.20 3.00
N VAL A 194 1.40 2.89 2.53
CA VAL A 194 0.40 2.10 3.27
C VAL A 194 0.17 0.79 2.56
N ILE A 195 0.12 -0.30 3.31
CA ILE A 195 -0.21 -1.63 2.80
C ILE A 195 -1.48 -2.14 3.46
N HIS A 196 -2.28 -2.85 2.67
CA HIS A 196 -3.44 -3.57 3.14
C HIS A 196 -3.47 -5.00 2.62
N SER A 197 -3.82 -5.93 3.49
CA SER A 197 -4.53 -7.12 3.07
C SER A 197 -6.00 -6.75 2.90
N SER A 198 -6.42 -6.44 1.67
CA SER A 198 -7.83 -6.11 1.40
C SER A 198 -8.77 -7.30 1.63
N THR A 199 -8.22 -8.50 1.84
CA THR A 199 -8.88 -9.71 2.33
C THR A 199 -9.66 -9.47 3.63
N LYS A 200 -9.21 -8.52 4.47
CA LYS A 200 -9.74 -8.30 5.81
C LYS A 200 -10.84 -7.25 5.79
N TYR A 201 -10.69 -6.14 6.49
CA TYR A 201 -11.77 -5.15 6.69
C TYR A 201 -12.16 -4.40 5.43
N LEU A 202 -11.25 -4.20 4.46
CA LEU A 202 -11.61 -3.59 3.18
C LEU A 202 -12.58 -4.47 2.38
N GLY A 203 -12.35 -5.77 2.30
CA GLY A 203 -13.30 -6.74 1.72
C GLY A 203 -14.54 -6.94 2.60
N GLY A 204 -14.32 -7.07 3.91
CA GLY A 204 -15.34 -7.01 4.95
C GLY A 204 -16.23 -8.26 5.12
N HIS A 205 -16.18 -9.22 4.20
CA HIS A 205 -17.15 -10.34 4.15
C HIS A 205 -16.48 -11.71 4.20
N SER A 206 -15.17 -11.80 4.38
CA SER A 206 -14.41 -13.06 4.41
C SER A 206 -14.60 -13.93 3.13
N ASP A 207 -14.81 -13.31 1.99
CA ASP A 207 -15.15 -13.95 0.71
C ASP A 207 -14.20 -13.59 -0.43
N ILE A 208 -13.20 -12.75 -0.18
CA ILE A 208 -12.17 -12.36 -1.15
C ILE A 208 -10.76 -12.52 -0.59
N ILE A 209 -9.79 -12.66 -1.49
CA ILE A 209 -8.36 -12.47 -1.20
C ILE A 209 -7.86 -11.33 -2.08
N GLY A 210 -7.18 -10.38 -1.46
CA GLY A 210 -6.61 -9.24 -2.19
C GLY A 210 -5.60 -8.47 -1.35
N GLY A 211 -4.89 -7.59 -2.02
CA GLY A 211 -3.92 -6.68 -1.41
C GLY A 211 -3.94 -5.32 -2.05
N ALA A 212 -3.43 -4.33 -1.35
CA ALA A 212 -3.27 -2.99 -1.86
C ALA A 212 -2.01 -2.34 -1.30
N LEU A 213 -1.42 -1.46 -2.11
CA LEU A 213 -0.29 -0.62 -1.75
C LEU A 213 -0.62 0.81 -2.17
N ILE A 214 -0.58 1.73 -1.22
CA ILE A 214 -0.85 3.15 -1.45
C ILE A 214 0.42 3.94 -1.14
N ILE A 215 0.81 4.85 -2.02
CA ILE A 215 2.02 5.65 -1.92
C ILE A 215 1.61 7.12 -1.81
N ASN A 216 2.29 7.85 -0.93
CA ASN A 216 2.17 9.29 -0.82
C ASN A 216 2.87 9.97 -2.02
N ASP A 217 3.79 10.89 -1.79
CA ASP A 217 4.43 11.70 -2.84
C ASP A 217 5.81 11.14 -3.24
N ASN A 218 5.84 9.89 -3.74
CA ASN A 218 7.05 9.26 -4.26
C ASN A 218 6.79 8.66 -5.64
N LYS A 219 6.88 9.50 -6.67
CA LYS A 219 6.65 9.11 -8.06
C LYS A 219 7.63 8.03 -8.54
N ILE A 220 8.90 8.08 -8.12
CA ILE A 220 9.91 7.09 -8.51
C ILE A 220 9.54 5.71 -7.99
N LEU A 221 9.14 5.61 -6.73
CA LEU A 221 8.67 4.35 -6.15
C LEU A 221 7.38 3.89 -6.82
N ALA A 222 6.44 4.81 -7.06
CA ALA A 222 5.18 4.52 -7.73
C ALA A 222 5.39 3.90 -9.12
N ASP A 223 6.30 4.45 -9.91
CA ASP A 223 6.61 3.93 -11.26
C ASP A 223 7.23 2.52 -11.20
N LYS A 224 8.12 2.28 -10.22
CA LYS A 224 8.68 0.92 -10.01
C LYS A 224 7.60 -0.08 -9.61
N ILE A 225 6.70 0.29 -8.70
CA ILE A 225 5.59 -0.57 -8.27
C ILE A 225 4.65 -0.85 -9.44
N LYS A 226 4.33 0.15 -10.24
CA LYS A 226 3.52 -0.03 -11.45
C LYS A 226 4.16 -1.03 -12.42
N TYR A 227 5.47 -0.92 -12.62
CA TYR A 227 6.22 -1.83 -13.48
C TYR A 227 6.21 -3.29 -12.95
N ILE A 228 6.30 -3.47 -11.64
CA ILE A 228 6.25 -4.80 -11.00
C ILE A 228 4.82 -5.38 -11.03
N GLN A 229 3.80 -4.54 -10.90
CA GLN A 229 2.40 -4.95 -10.99
C GLN A 229 2.02 -5.46 -12.40
N ASN A 230 2.63 -4.89 -13.43
CA ASN A 230 2.39 -5.22 -14.84
C ASN A 230 3.10 -6.49 -15.29
#